data_40c69c9f2ffae4b596437fa6e6ab6e6b
#
_entry.id   40c69c9f2ffae4b596437fa6e6ab6e6b
#
_cell.length_a   1.000
_cell.length_b   1.000
_cell.length_c   1.000
_cell.angle_alpha   90.00
_cell.angle_beta   90.00
_cell.angle_gamma   90.00
#
_symmetry.space_group_name_H-M   'P 1'
#
loop_
_entity.id
_entity.type
_entity.pdbx_description
1 polymer ?
#
loop_
_entity_poly.entity_id
_entity_poly.type
_entity_poly.pdbx_seq_one_letter_code
_entity_poly.pdbx_strand_id
1 'polypeptide(L)'
;MKKENRASQFRSFLTGYESYIQRVLKPEHRRIKAFFDRWREPDYWARYAGSRDSPYPNPIRSVYTRIKRPERVVDKILHKPDEYPAGISPESFYKMHDCIGIRIIVYFLSQLPYIDRELRSMESVEISKTVPPEAYLSRDTLNRFGLSHIPHKEKDSGYASVHYVVRLNTKTRKSEVVHPWFEIQVRTLGQELWSEMEHILAYKSIQKTNFSAKRRFQILSNQINSIDEHFNLLYEELIQNQVKTKYEEEDELRPENLPYTLSLLGMRCAQQDFDTIISMLRSRGINNIKDLITLATPKRLETIRNTYITITGRPPDNFELIASLASLKGVPSGENESQHVETHIEYSRFWKKFKKQFISEKQNSR
;
A
#
# COMPACT_ATOMS: atom_id res chain seq x y z
N MET A 1 -3.85 46.03 -25.49
CA MET A 1 -4.61 45.78 -24.25
C MET A 1 -4.80 44.28 -23.92
N LYS A 2 -5.48 43.40 -24.72
CA LYS A 2 -5.69 41.99 -24.32
C LYS A 2 -4.41 41.14 -24.22
N LYS A 3 -3.39 41.35 -25.08
CA LYS A 3 -2.11 40.60 -25.05
C LYS A 3 -1.20 41.02 -23.88
N GLU A 4 -1.14 42.31 -23.56
CA GLU A 4 -0.34 42.85 -22.46
C GLU A 4 -0.87 42.38 -21.09
N ASN A 5 -2.21 42.32 -20.97
CA ASN A 5 -2.87 41.83 -19.75
C ASN A 5 -2.57 40.33 -19.51
N ARG A 6 -2.56 39.51 -20.57
CA ARG A 6 -2.20 38.09 -20.46
C ARG A 6 -0.72 37.88 -20.08
N ALA A 7 0.19 38.67 -20.63
CA ALA A 7 1.62 38.55 -20.29
C ALA A 7 1.89 38.96 -18.84
N SER A 8 1.21 40.00 -18.35
CA SER A 8 1.28 40.45 -16.97
C SER A 8 0.72 39.41 -16.00
N GLN A 9 -0.44 38.83 -16.33
CA GLN A 9 -1.05 37.73 -15.53
C GLN A 9 -0.15 36.49 -15.47
N PHE A 10 0.47 36.11 -16.58
CA PHE A 10 1.38 35.00 -16.64
C PHE A 10 2.65 35.22 -15.79
N ARG A 11 3.24 36.42 -15.85
CA ARG A 11 4.38 36.80 -14.99
C ARG A 11 4.02 36.75 -13.52
N SER A 12 2.86 37.33 -13.15
CA SER A 12 2.34 37.33 -11.79
C SER A 12 2.14 35.90 -11.27
N PHE A 13 1.59 35.00 -12.11
CA PHE A 13 1.44 33.57 -11.79
C PHE A 13 2.78 32.89 -11.52
N LEU A 14 3.78 33.07 -12.41
CA LEU A 14 5.11 32.48 -12.24
C LEU A 14 5.78 32.96 -10.95
N THR A 15 5.78 34.27 -10.69
CA THR A 15 6.33 34.85 -9.46
C THR A 15 5.61 34.31 -8.22
N GLY A 16 4.28 34.17 -8.28
CA GLY A 16 3.48 33.59 -7.21
C GLY A 16 3.83 32.13 -6.95
N TYR A 17 3.96 31.33 -8.00
CA TYR A 17 4.33 29.92 -7.87
C TYR A 17 5.78 29.74 -7.38
N GLU A 18 6.74 30.55 -7.85
CA GLU A 18 8.11 30.57 -7.35
C GLU A 18 8.18 30.90 -5.85
N SER A 19 7.40 31.91 -5.41
CA SER A 19 7.26 32.21 -3.99
C SER A 19 6.67 31.03 -3.20
N TYR A 20 5.65 30.37 -3.74
CA TYR A 20 5.07 29.15 -3.16
C TYR A 20 6.07 28.02 -3.06
N ILE A 21 6.89 27.79 -4.10
CA ILE A 21 8.00 26.84 -4.07
C ILE A 21 8.95 27.13 -2.90
N GLN A 22 9.40 28.37 -2.76
CA GLN A 22 10.40 28.71 -1.74
C GLN A 22 9.85 28.61 -0.32
N ARG A 23 8.63 29.15 -0.09
CA ARG A 23 8.06 29.31 1.25
C ARG A 23 7.34 28.07 1.76
N VAL A 24 6.75 27.27 0.87
CA VAL A 24 5.90 26.13 1.25
C VAL A 24 6.44 24.80 0.72
N LEU A 25 6.63 24.69 -0.61
CA LEU A 25 6.93 23.39 -1.19
C LEU A 25 8.33 22.90 -0.84
N LYS A 26 9.36 23.73 -0.81
CA LYS A 26 10.74 23.32 -0.46
C LYS A 26 10.88 22.83 1.00
N PRO A 27 10.37 23.55 2.01
CA PRO A 27 10.38 23.06 3.38
C PRO A 27 9.63 21.72 3.52
N GLU A 28 8.45 21.63 2.93
CA GLU A 28 7.63 20.43 2.97
C GLU A 28 8.29 19.27 2.22
N HIS A 29 8.84 19.51 1.04
CA HIS A 29 9.58 18.51 0.27
C HIS A 29 10.77 17.92 1.06
N ARG A 30 11.52 18.75 1.80
CA ARG A 30 12.60 18.26 2.67
C ARG A 30 12.06 17.34 3.77
N ARG A 31 10.95 17.71 4.39
CA ARG A 31 10.28 16.90 5.42
C ARG A 31 9.79 15.57 4.86
N ILE A 32 9.10 15.62 3.73
CA ILE A 32 8.60 14.45 3.01
C ILE A 32 9.76 13.54 2.60
N LYS A 33 10.83 14.11 2.03
CA LYS A 33 12.00 13.33 1.64
C LYS A 33 12.62 12.61 2.83
N ALA A 34 12.86 13.29 3.94
CA ALA A 34 13.40 12.68 5.15
C ALA A 34 12.49 11.57 5.71
N PHE A 35 11.14 11.75 5.60
CA PHE A 35 10.18 10.74 6.00
C PHE A 35 10.31 9.46 5.16
N PHE A 36 10.35 9.57 3.83
CA PHE A 36 10.40 8.42 2.94
C PHE A 36 11.81 7.85 2.73
N ASP A 37 12.88 8.62 2.98
CA ASP A 37 14.25 8.08 2.98
C ASP A 37 14.42 6.97 4.02
N ARG A 38 13.68 7.03 5.17
CA ARG A 38 13.64 5.97 6.18
C ARG A 38 13.07 4.64 5.66
N TRP A 39 12.21 4.67 4.66
CA TRP A 39 11.66 3.46 4.04
C TRP A 39 12.72 2.65 3.28
N ARG A 40 13.88 3.25 2.99
CA ARG A 40 15.01 2.60 2.35
C ARG A 40 15.95 1.91 3.35
N GLU A 41 15.76 2.15 4.63
CA GLU A 41 16.56 1.51 5.68
C GLU A 41 16.21 0.01 5.74
N PRO A 42 17.20 -0.89 5.80
CA PRO A 42 16.98 -2.33 5.78
C PRO A 42 16.02 -2.81 6.87
N ASP A 43 16.14 -2.26 8.08
CA ASP A 43 15.36 -2.68 9.24
C ASP A 43 13.93 -2.12 9.25
N TYR A 44 13.63 -1.11 8.41
CA TYR A 44 12.30 -0.49 8.39
C TYR A 44 11.19 -1.49 8.09
N TRP A 45 11.43 -2.41 7.16
CA TRP A 45 10.46 -3.39 6.69
C TRP A 45 10.53 -4.72 7.44
N ALA A 46 11.45 -4.88 8.39
CA ALA A 46 11.62 -6.13 9.17
C ALA A 46 10.33 -6.56 9.87
N ARG A 47 9.48 -5.60 10.28
CA ARG A 47 8.17 -5.87 10.87
C ARG A 47 7.17 -6.56 9.92
N TYR A 48 7.40 -6.49 8.61
CA TYR A 48 6.57 -7.17 7.60
C TYR A 48 7.21 -8.45 7.09
N ALA A 49 8.51 -8.59 7.26
CA ALA A 49 9.30 -9.65 6.66
C ALA A 49 9.63 -10.81 7.62
N GLY A 50 9.19 -10.75 8.90
CA GLY A 50 9.69 -11.68 9.89
C GLY A 50 11.15 -11.35 10.28
N SER A 51 11.93 -12.27 10.82
CA SER A 51 13.25 -12.01 11.37
C SER A 51 14.23 -11.35 10.37
N ARG A 52 15.37 -10.82 10.89
CA ARG A 52 16.48 -10.28 10.09
C ARG A 52 17.02 -11.25 9.04
N ASP A 53 16.79 -12.54 9.23
CA ASP A 53 17.18 -13.61 8.32
C ASP A 53 16.10 -13.92 7.27
N SER A 54 15.05 -13.09 7.18
CA SER A 54 14.04 -13.25 6.14
C SER A 54 14.67 -13.13 4.76
N PRO A 55 14.36 -14.03 3.83
CA PRO A 55 14.80 -13.93 2.45
C PRO A 55 14.14 -12.75 1.69
N TYR A 56 13.28 -11.99 2.37
CA TYR A 56 12.61 -10.83 1.79
C TYR A 56 13.51 -9.59 1.90
N PRO A 57 14.15 -9.15 0.81
CA PRO A 57 14.84 -7.88 0.82
C PRO A 57 13.84 -6.75 1.10
N ASN A 58 14.37 -5.61 1.55
CA ASN A 58 13.59 -4.38 1.58
C ASN A 58 12.80 -4.23 0.27
N PRO A 59 11.46 -4.10 0.29
CA PRO A 59 10.65 -4.02 -0.92
C PRO A 59 10.96 -2.77 -1.76
N ILE A 60 11.60 -1.76 -1.15
CA ILE A 60 11.89 -0.49 -1.80
C ILE A 60 13.20 -0.57 -2.55
N ARG A 61 13.14 -0.52 -3.88
CA ARG A 61 14.30 -0.34 -4.74
C ARG A 61 14.81 1.09 -4.67
N SER A 62 13.92 2.05 -4.78
CA SER A 62 14.27 3.48 -4.75
C SER A 62 13.06 4.35 -4.44
N VAL A 63 13.36 5.53 -3.89
CA VAL A 63 12.39 6.61 -3.67
C VAL A 63 12.92 7.85 -4.37
N TYR A 64 12.11 8.41 -5.26
CA TYR A 64 12.39 9.68 -5.93
C TYR A 64 11.37 10.71 -5.48
N THR A 65 11.86 11.92 -5.23
CA THR A 65 11.00 13.04 -4.85
C THR A 65 11.29 14.24 -5.72
N ARG A 66 10.26 14.98 -6.10
CA ARG A 66 10.42 16.18 -6.92
C ARG A 66 9.39 17.24 -6.59
N ILE A 67 9.75 18.49 -6.82
CA ILE A 67 8.82 19.61 -6.92
C ILE A 67 8.54 19.83 -8.41
N LYS A 68 7.27 19.98 -8.78
CA LYS A 68 6.85 20.24 -10.16
C LYS A 68 7.37 21.60 -10.62
N ARG A 69 8.01 21.65 -11.78
CA ARG A 69 8.52 22.89 -12.38
C ARG A 69 7.38 23.80 -12.82
N PRO A 70 7.56 25.13 -12.80
CA PRO A 70 6.53 26.09 -13.20
C PRO A 70 5.93 25.81 -14.57
N GLU A 71 6.75 25.46 -15.56
CA GLU A 71 6.30 25.17 -16.93
C GLU A 71 5.31 23.98 -16.93
N ARG A 72 5.60 22.93 -16.13
CA ARG A 72 4.75 21.75 -16.02
C ARG A 72 3.44 22.00 -15.28
N VAL A 73 3.42 22.99 -14.37
CA VAL A 73 2.19 23.44 -13.74
C VAL A 73 1.31 24.14 -14.76
N VAL A 74 1.89 25.04 -15.55
CA VAL A 74 1.19 25.75 -16.63
C VAL A 74 0.65 24.77 -17.66
N ASP A 75 1.49 23.83 -18.15
CA ASP A 75 1.08 22.79 -19.09
C ASP A 75 -0.12 22.01 -18.57
N LYS A 76 -0.10 21.60 -17.30
CA LYS A 76 -1.19 20.84 -16.69
C LYS A 76 -2.49 21.64 -16.63
N ILE A 77 -2.41 22.92 -16.22
CA ILE A 77 -3.58 23.81 -16.17
C ILE A 77 -4.20 23.97 -17.56
N LEU A 78 -3.36 24.17 -18.59
CA LEU A 78 -3.83 24.38 -19.95
C LEU A 78 -4.43 23.11 -20.59
N HIS A 79 -3.90 21.94 -20.25
CA HIS A 79 -4.40 20.66 -20.77
C HIS A 79 -5.63 20.12 -20.01
N LYS A 80 -5.94 20.67 -18.85
CA LYS A 80 -7.06 20.22 -17.99
C LYS A 80 -7.92 21.39 -17.51
N PRO A 81 -8.52 22.14 -18.43
CA PRO A 81 -9.30 23.33 -18.08
C PRO A 81 -10.49 23.03 -17.15
N ASP A 82 -11.09 21.85 -17.27
CA ASP A 82 -12.21 21.43 -16.42
C ASP A 82 -11.78 21.20 -14.96
N GLU A 83 -10.55 20.70 -14.74
CA GLU A 83 -9.99 20.53 -13.38
C GLU A 83 -9.54 21.87 -12.80
N TYR A 84 -9.15 22.84 -13.66
CA TYR A 84 -8.61 24.16 -13.29
C TYR A 84 -9.40 25.30 -13.93
N PRO A 85 -10.67 25.50 -13.55
CA PRO A 85 -11.53 26.52 -14.17
C PRO A 85 -11.03 27.95 -13.93
N ALA A 86 -10.23 28.19 -12.87
CA ALA A 86 -9.60 29.47 -12.61
C ALA A 86 -8.44 29.79 -13.57
N GLY A 87 -8.08 28.86 -14.48
CA GLY A 87 -7.01 29.02 -15.46
C GLY A 87 -5.65 29.27 -14.81
N ILE A 88 -4.82 30.12 -15.45
CA ILE A 88 -3.49 30.49 -14.94
C ILE A 88 -3.67 31.51 -13.80
N SER A 89 -3.93 30.99 -12.60
CA SER A 89 -4.13 31.75 -11.37
C SER A 89 -3.50 31.04 -10.16
N PRO A 90 -3.20 31.77 -9.07
CA PRO A 90 -2.71 31.15 -7.83
C PRO A 90 -3.62 30.04 -7.28
N GLU A 91 -4.93 30.20 -7.42
CA GLU A 91 -5.90 29.20 -6.99
C GLU A 91 -5.66 27.83 -7.63
N SER A 92 -5.25 27.80 -8.90
CA SER A 92 -5.02 26.55 -9.63
C SER A 92 -3.84 25.75 -9.08
N PHE A 93 -2.73 26.38 -8.69
CA PHE A 93 -1.61 25.63 -8.13
C PHE A 93 -1.82 25.26 -6.65
N TYR A 94 -2.63 26.00 -5.90
CA TYR A 94 -3.02 25.61 -4.53
C TYR A 94 -3.93 24.39 -4.52
N LYS A 95 -4.78 24.22 -5.53
CA LYS A 95 -5.62 23.03 -5.70
C LYS A 95 -4.87 21.82 -6.25
N MET A 96 -3.66 22.03 -6.77
CA MET A 96 -2.88 20.97 -7.42
C MET A 96 -2.23 20.04 -6.39
N HIS A 97 -2.63 18.76 -6.36
CA HIS A 97 -2.14 17.78 -5.41
C HIS A 97 -0.76 17.20 -5.76
N ASP A 98 -0.26 17.41 -6.99
CA ASP A 98 1.01 16.89 -7.48
C ASP A 98 2.09 17.96 -7.68
N CYS A 99 1.98 19.10 -6.95
CA CYS A 99 3.08 20.05 -6.86
C CYS A 99 4.34 19.45 -6.23
N ILE A 100 4.17 18.52 -5.28
CA ILE A 100 5.20 17.60 -4.83
C ILE A 100 4.80 16.21 -5.28
N GLY A 101 5.70 15.51 -5.94
CA GLY A 101 5.52 14.14 -6.39
C GLY A 101 6.56 13.22 -5.77
N ILE A 102 6.13 12.05 -5.36
CA ILE A 102 6.99 10.96 -4.89
C ILE A 102 6.78 9.77 -5.79
N ARG A 103 7.87 9.09 -6.10
CA ARG A 103 7.85 7.84 -6.83
C ARG A 103 8.55 6.78 -5.99
N ILE A 104 7.82 5.74 -5.64
CA ILE A 104 8.31 4.58 -4.89
C ILE A 104 8.41 3.43 -5.87
N ILE A 105 9.61 2.92 -6.07
CA ILE A 105 9.88 1.79 -6.95
C ILE A 105 10.09 0.55 -6.08
N VAL A 106 9.26 -0.45 -6.32
CA VAL A 106 9.38 -1.79 -5.72
C VAL A 106 9.95 -2.77 -6.74
N TYR A 107 10.44 -3.93 -6.27
CA TYR A 107 10.98 -4.95 -7.18
C TYR A 107 9.87 -5.76 -7.84
N PHE A 108 8.86 -6.20 -7.07
CA PHE A 108 7.87 -7.18 -7.49
C PHE A 108 6.44 -6.71 -7.22
N LEU A 109 5.49 -7.22 -7.99
CA LEU A 109 4.05 -6.91 -7.84
C LEU A 109 3.51 -7.28 -6.45
N SER A 110 3.96 -8.40 -5.88
CA SER A 110 3.59 -8.85 -4.53
C SER A 110 4.03 -7.89 -3.41
N GLN A 111 4.87 -6.91 -3.71
CA GLN A 111 5.32 -5.91 -2.75
C GLN A 111 4.43 -4.65 -2.73
N LEU A 112 3.59 -4.43 -3.74
CA LEU A 112 2.64 -3.31 -3.77
C LEU A 112 1.72 -3.26 -2.53
N PRO A 113 1.15 -4.38 -2.06
CA PRO A 113 0.32 -4.41 -0.85
C PRO A 113 1.04 -3.97 0.42
N TYR A 114 2.37 -4.14 0.51
CA TYR A 114 3.13 -3.64 1.67
C TYR A 114 3.07 -2.13 1.75
N ILE A 115 3.22 -1.46 0.59
CA ILE A 115 3.17 0.00 0.51
C ILE A 115 1.77 0.51 0.86
N ASP A 116 0.72 -0.12 0.31
CA ASP A 116 -0.67 0.26 0.61
C ASP A 116 -0.97 0.12 2.10
N ARG A 117 -0.62 -1.02 2.70
CA ARG A 117 -0.83 -1.28 4.13
C ARG A 117 -0.06 -0.29 4.99
N GLU A 118 1.19 -0.02 4.64
CA GLU A 118 2.03 0.93 5.37
C GLU A 118 1.41 2.32 5.37
N LEU A 119 1.03 2.85 4.19
CA LEU A 119 0.40 4.16 4.06
C LEU A 119 -0.90 4.25 4.88
N ARG A 120 -1.70 3.18 4.93
CA ARG A 120 -2.98 3.15 5.66
C ARG A 120 -2.81 2.97 7.16
N SER A 121 -1.73 2.32 7.61
CA SER A 121 -1.49 2.05 9.02
C SER A 121 -0.88 3.24 9.78
N MET A 122 -0.29 4.19 9.07
CA MET A 122 0.44 5.30 9.66
C MET A 122 -0.48 6.43 10.11
N GLU A 123 -0.50 6.73 11.42
CA GLU A 123 -1.19 7.92 11.94
C GLU A 123 -0.61 9.26 11.42
N SER A 124 0.67 9.23 11.02
CA SER A 124 1.38 10.41 10.48
C SER A 124 1.08 10.69 9.01
N VAL A 125 0.34 9.81 8.33
CA VAL A 125 -0.05 9.95 6.93
C VAL A 125 -1.56 10.00 6.84
N GLU A 126 -2.08 11.02 6.18
CA GLU A 126 -3.50 11.12 5.85
C GLU A 126 -3.68 10.89 4.34
N ILE A 127 -4.48 9.90 3.98
CA ILE A 127 -4.87 9.65 2.59
C ILE A 127 -6.08 10.52 2.28
N SER A 128 -6.08 11.20 1.13
CA SER A 128 -7.17 12.07 0.71
C SER A 128 -8.48 11.28 0.54
N LYS A 129 -9.55 11.80 1.13
CA LYS A 129 -10.92 11.28 0.96
C LYS A 129 -11.59 11.85 -0.29
N THR A 130 -11.18 13.02 -0.74
CA THR A 130 -11.74 13.69 -1.94
C THR A 130 -11.10 13.19 -3.22
N VAL A 131 -9.85 12.74 -3.15
CA VAL A 131 -9.12 12.10 -4.26
C VAL A 131 -8.63 10.74 -3.76
N PRO A 132 -9.49 9.71 -3.83
CA PRO A 132 -9.14 8.39 -3.35
C PRO A 132 -7.97 7.80 -4.15
N PRO A 133 -7.26 6.80 -3.59
CA PRO A 133 -6.24 6.08 -4.34
C PRO A 133 -6.79 5.48 -5.63
N GLU A 134 -5.96 5.44 -6.67
CA GLU A 134 -6.31 4.89 -7.99
C GLU A 134 -5.22 3.93 -8.46
N ALA A 135 -5.63 2.79 -9.02
CA ALA A 135 -4.71 1.80 -9.55
C ALA A 135 -4.85 1.65 -11.06
N TYR A 136 -3.77 1.93 -11.77
CA TYR A 136 -3.61 1.71 -13.21
C TYR A 136 -3.02 0.33 -13.45
N LEU A 137 -3.69 -0.70 -12.94
CA LEU A 137 -3.32 -2.12 -13.03
C LEU A 137 -4.55 -2.90 -13.46
N SER A 138 -4.38 -4.09 -14.03
CA SER A 138 -5.51 -4.95 -14.39
C SER A 138 -6.31 -5.36 -13.14
N ARG A 139 -7.60 -5.62 -13.30
CA ARG A 139 -8.44 -6.10 -12.19
C ARG A 139 -7.94 -7.42 -11.64
N ASP A 140 -7.44 -8.29 -12.50
CA ASP A 140 -6.86 -9.58 -12.09
C ASP A 140 -5.63 -9.39 -11.21
N THR A 141 -4.73 -8.47 -11.59
CA THR A 141 -3.56 -8.11 -10.77
C THR A 141 -4.00 -7.56 -9.40
N LEU A 142 -4.98 -6.65 -9.37
CA LEU A 142 -5.50 -6.10 -8.11
C LEU A 142 -6.12 -7.18 -7.20
N ASN A 143 -6.89 -8.08 -7.76
CA ASN A 143 -7.51 -9.19 -7.01
C ASN A 143 -6.44 -10.16 -6.49
N ARG A 144 -5.50 -10.55 -7.34
CA ARG A 144 -4.42 -11.48 -6.98
C ARG A 144 -3.57 -10.98 -5.83
N PHE A 145 -3.26 -9.69 -5.80
CA PHE A 145 -2.41 -9.09 -4.77
C PHE A 145 -3.19 -8.42 -3.62
N GLY A 146 -4.52 -8.62 -3.53
CA GLY A 146 -5.32 -8.11 -2.40
C GLY A 146 -5.48 -6.59 -2.39
N LEU A 147 -5.42 -5.95 -3.57
CA LEU A 147 -5.60 -4.50 -3.76
C LEU A 147 -6.95 -4.15 -4.42
N SER A 148 -7.91 -5.08 -4.45
CA SER A 148 -9.23 -4.89 -5.05
C SER A 148 -10.06 -3.76 -4.42
N HIS A 149 -9.68 -3.31 -3.22
CA HIS A 149 -10.27 -2.14 -2.57
C HIS A 149 -9.83 -0.80 -3.18
N ILE A 150 -8.82 -0.79 -4.06
CA ILE A 150 -8.38 0.41 -4.77
C ILE A 150 -9.11 0.49 -6.11
N PRO A 151 -9.80 1.61 -6.41
CA PRO A 151 -10.46 1.81 -7.69
C PRO A 151 -9.52 1.59 -8.88
N HIS A 152 -9.97 0.71 -9.77
CA HIS A 152 -9.27 0.40 -11.01
C HIS A 152 -9.51 1.47 -12.07
N LYS A 153 -8.44 1.87 -12.75
CA LYS A 153 -8.47 2.69 -13.96
C LYS A 153 -7.58 2.07 -15.03
N GLU A 154 -8.02 2.11 -16.27
CA GLU A 154 -7.21 1.73 -17.42
C GLU A 154 -6.73 2.98 -18.15
N LYS A 155 -5.55 2.88 -18.74
CA LYS A 155 -5.05 3.85 -19.70
C LYS A 155 -4.68 3.14 -21.00
N ASP A 156 -5.18 3.65 -22.10
CA ASP A 156 -4.89 3.13 -23.46
C ASP A 156 -3.39 3.10 -23.79
N SER A 157 -2.59 3.90 -23.09
CA SER A 157 -1.14 3.93 -23.28
C SER A 157 -0.43 2.70 -22.71
N GLY A 158 -1.09 1.92 -21.85
CA GLY A 158 -0.46 0.84 -21.09
C GLY A 158 0.31 1.31 -19.85
N TYR A 159 0.10 2.54 -19.41
CA TYR A 159 0.67 3.07 -18.18
C TYR A 159 0.18 2.29 -16.97
N ALA A 160 1.11 1.86 -16.12
CA ALA A 160 0.83 1.10 -14.91
C ALA A 160 1.45 1.77 -13.67
N SER A 161 0.67 1.93 -12.60
CA SER A 161 1.08 2.52 -11.33
C SER A 161 -0.07 2.47 -10.33
N VAL A 162 0.22 2.54 -9.03
CA VAL A 162 -0.78 2.87 -8.01
C VAL A 162 -0.53 4.28 -7.51
N HIS A 163 -1.56 5.13 -7.50
CA HIS A 163 -1.49 6.53 -7.10
C HIS A 163 -2.18 6.76 -5.77
N TYR A 164 -1.55 7.55 -4.92
CA TYR A 164 -2.12 8.03 -3.67
C TYR A 164 -1.94 9.55 -3.59
N VAL A 165 -2.99 10.25 -3.16
CA VAL A 165 -2.89 11.64 -2.75
C VAL A 165 -2.91 11.67 -1.23
N VAL A 166 -1.81 12.13 -0.65
CA VAL A 166 -1.59 12.10 0.80
C VAL A 166 -1.03 13.42 1.34
N ARG A 167 -1.10 13.59 2.65
CA ARG A 167 -0.34 14.63 3.36
C ARG A 167 0.25 14.06 4.65
N LEU A 168 1.35 14.65 5.13
CA LEU A 168 1.90 14.30 6.43
C LEU A 168 1.19 15.08 7.53
N ASN A 169 0.60 14.35 8.48
CA ASN A 169 0.04 14.93 9.69
C ASN A 169 1.16 15.20 10.70
N THR A 170 1.25 16.42 11.20
CA THR A 170 2.04 16.71 12.40
C THR A 170 1.09 17.01 13.54
N LYS A 171 0.99 16.07 14.48
CA LYS A 171 0.37 16.35 15.78
C LYS A 171 1.32 17.23 16.62
N THR A 172 1.61 18.46 16.19
CA THR A 172 2.28 19.43 17.04
C THR A 172 1.22 20.30 17.73
N ARG A 173 1.24 20.26 19.05
CA ARG A 173 0.30 20.97 19.94
C ARG A 173 0.22 22.50 19.75
N LYS A 174 0.93 23.11 18.80
CA LYS A 174 1.10 24.56 18.74
C LYS A 174 0.79 25.26 17.40
N SER A 175 0.50 24.57 16.32
CA SER A 175 0.00 25.23 15.11
C SER A 175 -0.72 24.21 14.21
N GLU A 176 -1.95 24.52 13.83
CA GLU A 176 -2.64 23.87 12.72
C GLU A 176 -2.01 24.33 11.39
N VAL A 177 -0.76 23.90 11.14
CA VAL A 177 -0.17 24.12 9.83
C VAL A 177 -0.80 23.10 8.89
N VAL A 178 -1.66 23.59 8.01
CA VAL A 178 -2.22 22.75 6.94
C VAL A 178 -1.11 22.45 5.95
N HIS A 179 -0.62 21.20 5.99
CA HIS A 179 0.39 20.73 5.05
C HIS A 179 -0.22 20.51 3.65
N PRO A 180 0.51 20.83 2.58
CA PRO A 180 0.03 20.60 1.23
C PRO A 180 -0.12 19.10 0.94
N TRP A 181 -1.12 18.76 0.15
CA TRP A 181 -1.26 17.44 -0.42
C TRP A 181 -0.13 17.16 -1.42
N PHE A 182 0.30 15.91 -1.52
CA PHE A 182 1.26 15.46 -2.51
C PHE A 182 0.88 14.10 -3.08
N GLU A 183 1.37 13.80 -4.27
CA GLU A 183 1.10 12.54 -4.96
C GLU A 183 2.22 11.53 -4.72
N ILE A 184 1.85 10.30 -4.38
CA ILE A 184 2.75 9.14 -4.38
C ILE A 184 2.36 8.24 -5.54
N GLN A 185 3.33 7.88 -6.38
CA GLN A 185 3.22 6.89 -7.44
C GLN A 185 4.04 5.66 -7.05
N VAL A 186 3.38 4.52 -6.91
CA VAL A 186 4.03 3.24 -6.59
C VAL A 186 4.08 2.39 -7.85
N ARG A 187 5.25 1.88 -8.20
CA ARG A 187 5.51 1.13 -9.42
C ARG A 187 6.50 0.00 -9.17
N THR A 188 6.47 -1.02 -10.01
CA THR A 188 7.57 -1.98 -10.15
C THR A 188 8.69 -1.38 -10.99
N LEU A 189 9.83 -2.07 -11.05
CA LEU A 189 10.94 -1.71 -11.95
C LEU A 189 10.53 -1.72 -13.42
N GLY A 190 9.74 -2.72 -13.84
CA GLY A 190 9.25 -2.81 -15.22
C GLY A 190 8.31 -1.65 -15.56
N GLN A 191 7.38 -1.32 -14.69
CA GLN A 191 6.47 -0.19 -14.85
C GLN A 191 7.20 1.16 -14.89
N GLU A 192 8.28 1.30 -14.11
CA GLU A 192 9.12 2.49 -14.15
C GLU A 192 9.88 2.60 -15.46
N LEU A 193 10.47 1.49 -15.94
CA LEU A 193 11.16 1.44 -17.23
C LEU A 193 10.23 1.91 -18.36
N TRP A 194 9.01 1.36 -18.41
CA TRP A 194 8.02 1.74 -19.41
C TRP A 194 7.69 3.25 -19.35
N SER A 195 7.45 3.75 -18.15
CA SER A 195 7.07 5.15 -17.92
C SER A 195 8.17 6.14 -18.30
N GLU A 196 9.43 5.81 -18.02
CA GLU A 196 10.57 6.65 -18.43
C GLU A 196 10.76 6.63 -19.94
N MET A 197 10.62 5.47 -20.59
CA MET A 197 10.73 5.37 -22.05
C MET A 197 9.58 6.09 -22.74
N GLU A 198 8.34 5.94 -22.28
CA GLU A 198 7.20 6.69 -22.82
C GLU A 198 7.45 8.20 -22.71
N HIS A 199 7.88 8.66 -21.54
CA HIS A 199 8.15 10.08 -21.32
C HIS A 199 9.24 10.64 -22.25
N ILE A 200 10.32 9.89 -22.47
CA ILE A 200 11.41 10.31 -23.37
C ILE A 200 10.97 10.32 -24.84
N LEU A 201 10.30 9.28 -25.28
CA LEU A 201 9.96 9.07 -26.68
C LEU A 201 8.71 9.85 -27.10
N ALA A 202 7.67 9.90 -26.26
CA ALA A 202 6.46 10.64 -26.53
C ALA A 202 6.66 12.16 -26.43
N TYR A 203 7.50 12.61 -25.47
CA TYR A 203 7.77 14.04 -25.29
C TYR A 203 8.64 14.65 -26.41
N LYS A 204 9.58 13.89 -26.97
CA LYS A 204 10.42 14.34 -28.08
C LYS A 204 9.69 14.38 -29.42
N SER A 205 8.62 13.60 -29.59
CA SER A 205 7.78 13.61 -30.78
C SER A 205 6.65 14.63 -30.64
N ILE A 206 6.99 15.92 -30.63
CA ILE A 206 6.02 17.06 -30.64
C ILE A 206 5.08 17.03 -31.86
N GLN A 207 5.33 16.17 -32.81
CA GLN A 207 4.48 15.93 -33.98
C GLN A 207 3.74 14.59 -33.81
N LYS A 208 2.41 14.68 -33.67
CA LYS A 208 1.39 13.63 -33.80
C LYS A 208 1.95 12.21 -33.67
N THR A 209 1.89 11.66 -32.47
CA THR A 209 2.25 10.26 -32.23
C THR A 209 1.50 9.39 -33.25
N ASN A 210 2.21 8.83 -34.24
CA ASN A 210 1.65 7.99 -35.27
C ASN A 210 0.94 6.79 -34.59
N PHE A 211 -0.20 6.37 -35.16
CA PHE A 211 -0.95 5.18 -34.70
C PHE A 211 -0.03 3.97 -34.46
N SER A 212 0.95 3.77 -35.31
CA SER A 212 1.98 2.73 -35.18
C SER A 212 2.80 2.84 -33.89
N ALA A 213 3.18 4.05 -33.48
CA ALA A 213 3.95 4.25 -32.25
C ALA A 213 3.10 3.96 -31.00
N LYS A 214 1.85 4.41 -30.94
CA LYS A 214 0.92 4.09 -29.84
C LYS A 214 0.74 2.58 -29.69
N ARG A 215 0.52 1.87 -30.80
CA ARG A 215 0.38 0.42 -30.81
C ARG A 215 1.64 -0.28 -30.29
N ARG A 216 2.84 0.20 -30.67
CA ARG A 216 4.12 -0.35 -30.18
C ARG A 216 4.28 -0.12 -28.67
N PHE A 217 3.92 1.06 -28.14
CA PHE A 217 3.93 1.31 -26.71
C PHE A 217 2.99 0.36 -25.95
N GLN A 218 1.82 0.09 -26.49
CA GLN A 218 0.88 -0.85 -25.88
C GLN A 218 1.41 -2.30 -25.90
N ILE A 219 2.04 -2.73 -27.00
CA ILE A 219 2.68 -4.04 -27.08
C ILE A 219 3.82 -4.15 -26.05
N LEU A 220 4.69 -3.13 -25.98
CA LEU A 220 5.79 -3.10 -25.01
C LEU A 220 5.27 -3.11 -23.56
N SER A 221 4.20 -2.38 -23.27
CA SER A 221 3.58 -2.42 -21.96
C SER A 221 3.10 -3.82 -21.57
N ASN A 222 2.42 -4.51 -22.49
CA ASN A 222 1.96 -5.88 -22.24
C ASN A 222 3.14 -6.85 -22.02
N GLN A 223 4.23 -6.70 -22.77
CA GLN A 223 5.45 -7.50 -22.57
C GLN A 223 6.10 -7.23 -21.21
N ILE A 224 6.20 -5.96 -20.80
CA ILE A 224 6.74 -5.57 -19.50
C ILE A 224 5.87 -6.10 -18.37
N ASN A 225 4.55 -6.00 -18.48
CA ASN A 225 3.64 -6.57 -17.49
C ASN A 225 3.81 -8.09 -17.37
N SER A 226 3.96 -8.79 -18.49
CA SER A 226 4.24 -10.23 -18.47
C SER A 226 5.58 -10.55 -17.81
N ILE A 227 6.62 -9.77 -18.09
CA ILE A 227 7.93 -9.91 -17.44
C ILE A 227 7.83 -9.67 -15.93
N ASP A 228 7.12 -8.64 -15.50
CA ASP A 228 6.89 -8.34 -14.08
C ASP A 228 6.18 -9.51 -13.36
N GLU A 229 5.17 -10.10 -14.02
CA GLU A 229 4.48 -11.28 -13.49
C GLU A 229 5.41 -12.51 -13.39
N HIS A 230 6.22 -12.77 -14.41
CA HIS A 230 7.18 -13.88 -14.37
C HIS A 230 8.25 -13.68 -13.30
N PHE A 231 8.79 -12.48 -13.15
CA PHE A 231 9.73 -12.19 -12.06
C PHE A 231 9.07 -12.34 -10.69
N ASN A 232 7.82 -11.95 -10.55
CA ASN A 232 7.09 -12.14 -9.30
C ASN A 232 6.87 -13.63 -8.99
N LEU A 233 6.52 -14.45 -9.99
CA LEU A 233 6.38 -15.90 -9.83
C LEU A 233 7.72 -16.56 -9.43
N LEU A 234 8.82 -16.20 -10.11
CA LEU A 234 10.16 -16.69 -9.75
C LEU A 234 10.55 -16.30 -8.33
N TYR A 235 10.25 -15.05 -7.94
CA TYR A 235 10.52 -14.57 -6.59
C TYR A 235 9.74 -15.37 -5.55
N GLU A 236 8.44 -15.61 -5.77
CA GLU A 236 7.60 -16.41 -4.88
C GLU A 236 8.08 -17.86 -4.81
N GLU A 237 8.45 -18.45 -5.95
CA GLU A 237 8.96 -19.83 -6.03
C GLU A 237 10.31 -19.98 -5.30
N LEU A 238 11.27 -19.08 -5.56
CA LEU A 238 12.58 -19.12 -4.91
C LEU A 238 12.48 -18.98 -3.40
N ILE A 239 11.61 -18.07 -2.94
CA ILE A 239 11.35 -17.90 -1.51
C ILE A 239 10.70 -19.13 -0.91
N GLN A 240 9.66 -19.68 -1.56
CA GLN A 240 9.00 -20.90 -1.09
C GLN A 240 10.00 -22.08 -1.03
N ASN A 241 10.89 -22.21 -2.02
CA ASN A 241 11.89 -23.28 -2.04
C ASN A 241 12.95 -23.09 -0.95
N GLN A 242 13.47 -21.87 -0.74
CA GLN A 242 14.42 -21.62 0.36
C GLN A 242 13.84 -21.95 1.73
N VAL A 243 12.55 -21.80 1.87
CA VAL A 243 11.85 -22.00 3.13
C VAL A 243 11.43 -23.46 3.29
N LYS A 244 10.99 -24.15 2.22
CA LYS A 244 10.71 -25.61 2.24
C LYS A 244 11.92 -26.45 2.60
N THR A 245 13.13 -26.03 2.26
CA THR A 245 14.36 -26.72 2.63
C THR A 245 14.79 -26.52 4.08
N LYS A 246 14.17 -25.55 4.80
CA LYS A 246 14.57 -25.19 6.16
C LYS A 246 13.68 -25.81 7.25
N TYR A 247 12.40 -26.10 6.93
CA TYR A 247 11.44 -26.58 7.92
C TYR A 247 10.62 -27.77 7.38
N GLU A 248 10.47 -28.80 8.23
CA GLU A 248 9.61 -29.96 7.99
C GLU A 248 8.22 -29.74 8.59
N GLU A 249 7.21 -30.46 8.10
CA GLU A 249 5.83 -30.35 8.61
C GLU A 249 5.69 -30.76 10.07
N GLU A 250 6.55 -31.65 10.52
CA GLU A 250 6.64 -32.14 11.89
C GLU A 250 7.34 -31.18 12.84
N ASP A 251 8.01 -30.13 12.32
CA ASP A 251 8.70 -29.17 13.17
C ASP A 251 7.74 -28.46 14.12
N GLU A 252 8.19 -28.30 15.36
CA GLU A 252 7.47 -27.52 16.37
C GLU A 252 7.31 -26.07 15.93
N LEU A 253 6.12 -25.50 16.13
CA LEU A 253 5.86 -24.10 15.87
C LEU A 253 6.69 -23.21 16.81
N ARG A 254 7.53 -22.35 16.20
CA ARG A 254 8.42 -21.40 16.86
C ARG A 254 8.34 -20.03 16.17
N PRO A 255 8.77 -18.95 16.85
CA PRO A 255 8.78 -17.61 16.23
C PRO A 255 9.54 -17.57 14.90
N GLU A 256 10.59 -18.40 14.75
CA GLU A 256 11.45 -18.45 13.56
C GLU A 256 10.77 -19.08 12.35
N ASN A 257 9.89 -20.08 12.54
CA ASN A 257 9.21 -20.78 11.45
C ASN A 257 7.74 -20.36 11.26
N LEU A 258 7.17 -19.59 12.19
CA LEU A 258 5.79 -19.11 12.09
C LEU A 258 5.53 -18.29 10.82
N PRO A 259 6.40 -17.34 10.39
CA PRO A 259 6.21 -16.62 9.14
C PRO A 259 6.09 -17.53 7.93
N TYR A 260 6.87 -18.58 7.89
CA TYR A 260 6.80 -19.61 6.86
C TYR A 260 5.46 -20.31 6.86
N THR A 261 5.08 -20.87 8.01
CA THR A 261 3.83 -21.60 8.15
C THR A 261 2.61 -20.73 7.76
N LEU A 262 2.61 -19.47 8.18
CA LEU A 262 1.56 -18.53 7.82
C LEU A 262 1.56 -18.21 6.32
N SER A 263 2.75 -18.13 5.69
CA SER A 263 2.86 -17.87 4.25
C SER A 263 2.26 -19.00 3.41
N LEU A 264 2.39 -20.27 3.85
CA LEU A 264 1.74 -21.42 3.21
C LEU A 264 0.21 -21.30 3.21
N LEU A 265 -0.34 -20.60 4.18
CA LEU A 265 -1.78 -20.35 4.35
C LEU A 265 -2.24 -19.02 3.72
N GLY A 266 -1.34 -18.33 3.03
CA GLY A 266 -1.61 -17.00 2.49
C GLY A 266 -1.82 -15.92 3.56
N MET A 267 -1.30 -16.13 4.78
CA MET A 267 -1.44 -15.23 5.93
C MET A 267 -0.11 -14.57 6.29
N ARG A 268 -0.19 -13.43 6.96
CA ARG A 268 1.00 -12.73 7.49
C ARG A 268 0.61 -12.00 8.77
N CYS A 269 1.50 -12.01 9.76
CA CYS A 269 1.33 -11.28 11.02
C CYS A 269 2.56 -10.45 11.32
N ALA A 270 2.40 -9.43 12.15
CA ALA A 270 3.51 -8.64 12.62
C ALA A 270 4.39 -9.47 13.58
N GLN A 271 5.69 -9.25 13.55
CA GLN A 271 6.65 -10.00 14.37
C GLN A 271 6.35 -9.88 15.87
N GLN A 272 5.89 -8.73 16.32
CA GLN A 272 5.47 -8.49 17.71
C GLN A 272 4.35 -9.42 18.19
N ASP A 273 3.60 -10.02 17.29
CA ASP A 273 2.47 -10.91 17.59
C ASP A 273 2.86 -12.39 17.61
N PHE A 274 4.07 -12.75 17.18
CA PHE A 274 4.48 -14.15 17.01
C PHE A 274 4.42 -14.96 18.30
N ASP A 275 4.97 -14.44 19.40
CA ASP A 275 4.94 -15.14 20.70
C ASP A 275 3.50 -15.32 21.20
N THR A 276 2.66 -14.31 20.98
CA THR A 276 1.23 -14.36 21.35
C THR A 276 0.50 -15.41 20.51
N ILE A 277 0.75 -15.44 19.18
CA ILE A 277 0.15 -16.42 18.27
C ILE A 277 0.58 -17.84 18.66
N ILE A 278 1.87 -18.07 18.86
CA ILE A 278 2.38 -19.38 19.24
C ILE A 278 1.81 -19.85 20.59
N SER A 279 1.81 -18.99 21.59
CA SER A 279 1.22 -19.31 22.89
C SER A 279 -0.25 -19.66 22.77
N MET A 280 -0.99 -18.93 21.94
CA MET A 280 -2.40 -19.20 21.67
C MET A 280 -2.59 -20.54 20.94
N LEU A 281 -1.81 -20.83 19.90
CA LEU A 281 -1.87 -22.08 19.13
C LEU A 281 -1.55 -23.27 20.03
N ARG A 282 -0.47 -23.18 20.81
CA ARG A 282 -0.07 -24.24 21.76
C ARG A 282 -1.13 -24.49 22.83
N SER A 283 -1.77 -23.46 23.35
CA SER A 283 -2.85 -23.61 24.34
C SER A 283 -4.06 -24.39 23.80
N ARG A 284 -4.17 -24.50 22.49
CA ARG A 284 -5.20 -25.26 21.75
C ARG A 284 -4.68 -26.60 21.21
N GLY A 285 -3.45 -27.01 21.58
CA GLY A 285 -2.87 -28.26 21.10
C GLY A 285 -2.46 -28.26 19.64
N ILE A 286 -2.15 -27.07 19.10
CA ILE A 286 -1.57 -26.90 17.75
C ILE A 286 -0.09 -26.62 17.98
N ASN A 287 0.75 -27.69 17.88
CA ASN A 287 2.12 -27.65 18.34
C ASN A 287 3.15 -27.63 17.22
N ASN A 288 2.79 -28.12 16.03
CA ASN A 288 3.67 -28.20 14.89
C ASN A 288 3.07 -27.59 13.63
N ILE A 289 3.88 -27.47 12.60
CA ILE A 289 3.49 -26.88 11.31
C ILE A 289 2.32 -27.65 10.69
N LYS A 290 2.37 -28.97 10.72
CA LYS A 290 1.35 -29.89 10.16
C LYS A 290 -0.01 -29.70 10.83
N ASP A 291 -0.03 -29.55 12.15
CA ASP A 291 -1.27 -29.31 12.91
C ASP A 291 -1.99 -28.06 12.38
N LEU A 292 -1.24 -26.97 12.18
CA LEU A 292 -1.81 -25.71 11.72
C LEU A 292 -2.27 -25.78 10.26
N ILE A 293 -1.47 -26.38 9.38
CA ILE A 293 -1.81 -26.57 7.97
C ILE A 293 -3.06 -27.45 7.82
N THR A 294 -3.11 -28.57 8.54
CA THR A 294 -4.25 -29.49 8.50
C THR A 294 -5.54 -28.85 9.00
N LEU A 295 -5.43 -27.97 10.01
CA LEU A 295 -6.58 -27.24 10.53
C LEU A 295 -7.07 -26.17 9.57
N ALA A 296 -6.19 -25.51 8.83
CA ALA A 296 -6.46 -24.34 7.98
C ALA A 296 -6.95 -24.72 6.57
N THR A 297 -7.99 -25.53 6.48
CA THR A 297 -8.58 -25.86 5.18
C THR A 297 -9.19 -24.61 4.51
N PRO A 298 -9.18 -24.53 3.16
CA PRO A 298 -9.79 -23.40 2.44
C PRO A 298 -11.25 -23.14 2.87
N LYS A 299 -12.02 -24.19 3.06
CA LYS A 299 -13.42 -24.11 3.51
C LYS A 299 -13.55 -23.46 4.90
N ARG A 300 -12.68 -23.85 5.86
CA ARG A 300 -12.68 -23.25 7.21
C ARG A 300 -12.31 -21.78 7.17
N LEU A 301 -11.29 -21.42 6.40
CA LEU A 301 -10.86 -20.03 6.24
C LEU A 301 -11.98 -19.15 5.63
N GLU A 302 -12.70 -19.69 4.66
CA GLU A 302 -13.85 -19.02 4.07
C GLU A 302 -14.99 -18.87 5.07
N THR A 303 -15.34 -19.93 5.80
CA THR A 303 -16.36 -19.89 6.86
C THR A 303 -16.03 -18.83 7.90
N ILE A 304 -14.79 -18.76 8.38
CA ILE A 304 -14.35 -17.76 9.35
C ILE A 304 -14.51 -16.34 8.78
N ARG A 305 -14.08 -16.10 7.54
CA ARG A 305 -14.19 -14.78 6.90
C ARG A 305 -15.63 -14.33 6.76
N ASN A 306 -16.51 -15.21 6.29
CA ASN A 306 -17.93 -14.92 6.09
C ASN A 306 -18.63 -14.64 7.43
N THR A 307 -18.39 -15.47 8.45
CA THR A 307 -18.94 -15.27 9.80
C THR A 307 -18.44 -13.95 10.40
N TYR A 308 -17.16 -13.64 10.22
CA TYR A 308 -16.58 -12.40 10.73
C TYR A 308 -17.22 -11.16 10.08
N ILE A 309 -17.41 -11.18 8.76
CA ILE A 309 -18.08 -10.09 8.01
C ILE A 309 -19.51 -9.92 8.50
N THR A 310 -20.25 -11.03 8.68
CA THR A 310 -21.64 -10.99 9.15
C THR A 310 -21.77 -10.33 10.52
N ILE A 311 -20.87 -10.66 11.46
CA ILE A 311 -20.97 -10.18 12.85
C ILE A 311 -20.35 -8.77 13.03
N THR A 312 -19.27 -8.46 12.29
CA THR A 312 -18.50 -7.25 12.54
C THR A 312 -18.62 -6.18 11.47
N GLY A 313 -19.20 -6.53 10.30
CA GLY A 313 -19.28 -5.65 9.12
C GLY A 313 -17.96 -5.46 8.39
N ARG A 314 -16.87 -6.16 8.77
CA ARG A 314 -15.56 -6.11 8.12
C ARG A 314 -14.91 -7.50 8.06
N PRO A 315 -13.96 -7.74 7.16
CA PRO A 315 -13.17 -8.96 7.19
C PRO A 315 -12.26 -9.00 8.43
N PRO A 316 -11.90 -10.21 8.92
CA PRO A 316 -10.92 -10.38 9.97
C PRO A 316 -9.52 -9.94 9.48
N ASP A 317 -8.71 -9.38 10.37
CA ASP A 317 -7.28 -9.32 10.13
C ASP A 317 -6.64 -10.72 10.30
N ASN A 318 -5.35 -10.84 9.96
CA ASN A 318 -4.70 -12.16 10.00
C ASN A 318 -4.58 -12.72 11.42
N PHE A 319 -4.41 -11.87 12.43
CA PHE A 319 -4.40 -12.32 13.84
C PHE A 319 -5.77 -12.85 14.25
N GLU A 320 -6.83 -12.11 13.94
CA GLU A 320 -8.21 -12.51 14.21
C GLU A 320 -8.60 -13.80 13.46
N LEU A 321 -8.09 -13.95 12.23
CA LEU A 321 -8.30 -15.15 11.43
C LEU A 321 -7.62 -16.38 12.06
N ILE A 322 -6.36 -16.26 12.51
CA ILE A 322 -5.62 -17.33 13.19
C ILE A 322 -6.26 -17.66 14.54
N ALA A 323 -6.68 -16.66 15.30
CA ALA A 323 -7.34 -16.86 16.58
C ALA A 323 -8.66 -17.62 16.43
N SER A 324 -9.46 -17.24 15.42
CA SER A 324 -10.70 -17.94 15.10
C SER A 324 -10.44 -19.37 14.59
N LEU A 325 -9.40 -19.55 13.77
CA LEU A 325 -9.00 -20.86 13.30
C LEU A 325 -8.58 -21.77 14.45
N ALA A 326 -7.78 -21.26 15.39
CA ALA A 326 -7.36 -22.02 16.59
C ALA A 326 -8.55 -22.44 17.47
N SER A 327 -9.63 -21.67 17.48
CA SER A 327 -10.85 -22.01 18.22
C SER A 327 -11.58 -23.22 17.64
N LEU A 328 -11.32 -23.57 16.38
CA LEU A 328 -11.91 -24.72 15.68
C LEU A 328 -11.11 -26.03 15.90
N LYS A 329 -10.02 -26.03 16.67
CA LYS A 329 -9.30 -27.28 16.98
C LYS A 329 -10.22 -28.23 17.78
N GLY A 330 -10.37 -29.46 17.27
CA GLY A 330 -11.27 -30.45 17.83
C GLY A 330 -12.74 -30.36 17.39
N VAL A 331 -13.11 -29.33 16.63
CA VAL A 331 -14.45 -29.21 16.04
C VAL A 331 -14.47 -30.01 14.72
N PRO A 332 -15.42 -30.94 14.53
CA PRO A 332 -15.58 -31.63 13.27
C PRO A 332 -15.86 -30.65 12.12
N SER A 333 -15.33 -30.95 10.95
CA SER A 333 -15.64 -30.14 9.76
C SER A 333 -17.11 -30.29 9.36
N GLY A 334 -17.89 -29.20 9.37
CA GLY A 334 -19.30 -29.22 8.98
C GLY A 334 -20.19 -28.26 9.73
N GLU A 335 -21.38 -28.71 10.14
CA GLU A 335 -22.53 -27.88 10.50
C GLU A 335 -22.36 -26.89 11.66
N ASN A 336 -21.41 -27.08 12.56
CA ASN A 336 -21.26 -26.21 13.76
C ASN A 336 -20.07 -25.24 13.72
N GLU A 337 -19.29 -25.20 12.64
CA GLU A 337 -18.10 -24.35 12.58
C GLU A 337 -18.43 -22.85 12.68
N SER A 338 -19.45 -22.39 11.96
CA SER A 338 -19.89 -20.98 12.02
C SER A 338 -20.29 -20.56 13.42
N GLN A 339 -21.05 -21.40 14.15
CA GLN A 339 -21.50 -21.12 15.51
C GLN A 339 -20.35 -21.05 16.51
N HIS A 340 -19.34 -21.91 16.37
CA HIS A 340 -18.11 -21.86 17.20
C HIS A 340 -17.31 -20.58 16.93
N VAL A 341 -17.18 -20.19 15.66
CA VAL A 341 -16.52 -18.93 15.26
C VAL A 341 -17.29 -17.73 15.81
N GLU A 342 -18.59 -17.71 15.71
CA GLU A 342 -19.47 -16.67 16.24
C GLU A 342 -19.24 -16.48 17.75
N THR A 343 -19.36 -17.57 18.52
CA THR A 343 -19.10 -17.56 19.97
C THR A 343 -17.71 -17.03 20.30
N HIS A 344 -16.69 -17.42 19.53
CA HIS A 344 -15.33 -16.94 19.73
C HIS A 344 -15.20 -15.43 19.48
N ILE A 345 -15.82 -14.92 18.40
CA ILE A 345 -15.81 -13.49 18.04
C ILE A 345 -16.50 -12.67 19.13
N GLU A 346 -17.68 -13.10 19.60
CA GLU A 346 -18.42 -12.42 20.66
C GLU A 346 -17.65 -12.36 21.98
N TYR A 347 -17.04 -13.50 22.38
CA TYR A 347 -16.19 -13.57 23.55
C TYR A 347 -14.98 -12.63 23.44
N SER A 348 -14.31 -12.60 22.31
CA SER A 348 -13.18 -11.72 22.06
C SER A 348 -13.58 -10.23 22.11
N ARG A 349 -14.76 -9.87 21.59
CA ARG A 349 -15.30 -8.51 21.67
C ARG A 349 -15.66 -8.12 23.10
N PHE A 350 -16.25 -9.03 23.87
CA PHE A 350 -16.56 -8.82 25.28
C PHE A 350 -15.27 -8.50 26.06
N TRP A 351 -14.23 -9.30 25.92
CA TRP A 351 -12.95 -9.09 26.62
C TRP A 351 -12.22 -7.82 26.21
N LYS A 352 -12.26 -7.45 24.94
CA LYS A 352 -11.71 -6.16 24.47
C LYS A 352 -12.44 -4.98 25.14
N LYS A 353 -13.76 -5.05 25.26
CA LYS A 353 -14.59 -4.02 25.92
C LYS A 353 -14.33 -3.96 27.42
N PHE A 354 -14.28 -5.12 28.07
CA PHE A 354 -14.00 -5.23 29.50
C PHE A 354 -12.62 -4.69 29.88
N LYS A 355 -11.55 -5.05 29.15
CA LYS A 355 -10.21 -4.50 29.36
C LYS A 355 -10.17 -2.97 29.21
N LYS A 356 -10.88 -2.43 28.25
CA LYS A 356 -10.92 -0.98 28.01
C LYS A 356 -11.59 -0.24 29.17
N GLN A 357 -12.65 -0.80 29.72
CA GLN A 357 -13.35 -0.26 30.86
C GLN A 357 -12.49 -0.34 32.17
N PHE A 358 -11.83 -1.47 32.39
CA PHE A 358 -10.98 -1.68 33.57
C PHE A 358 -9.73 -0.79 33.58
N ILE A 359 -9.15 -0.50 32.38
CA ILE A 359 -8.01 0.42 32.27
C ILE A 359 -8.46 1.87 32.47
N SER A 360 -9.64 2.26 31.98
CA SER A 360 -10.19 3.61 32.19
C SER A 360 -10.54 3.87 33.67
N GLU A 361 -11.07 2.88 34.37
CA GLU A 361 -11.36 2.98 35.83
C GLU A 361 -10.08 3.10 36.66
N LYS A 362 -9.00 2.39 36.31
CA LYS A 362 -7.69 2.53 36.98
C LYS A 362 -6.99 3.87 36.71
N GLN A 363 -7.25 4.51 35.58
CA GLN A 363 -6.70 5.83 35.27
C GLN A 363 -7.48 6.97 35.92
N ASN A 364 -8.77 6.76 36.22
CA ASN A 364 -9.60 7.75 36.93
C ASN A 364 -9.51 7.62 38.47
N SER A 365 -8.83 6.59 38.98
CA SER A 365 -8.62 6.33 40.41
C SER A 365 -7.20 6.70 40.88
N ARG A 366 -6.44 7.40 40.04
CA ARG A 366 -5.14 8.04 40.35
C ARG A 366 -5.22 9.54 40.01
#